data_222a4aa71a3c4d4d4aa933f8f8f3de0f
#
_entry.id   222a4aa71a3c4d4d4aa933f8f8f3de0f
#
_cell.length_a   1.000
_cell.length_b   1.000
_cell.length_c   1.000
_cell.angle_alpha   90.00
_cell.angle_beta   90.00
_cell.angle_gamma   90.00
#
_symmetry.space_group_name_H-M   'P 1'
#
loop_
_entity.id
_entity.type
_entity.pdbx_description
1 polymer ?
#
loop_
_entity_poly.entity_id
_entity_poly.type
_entity_poly.pdbx_seq_one_letter_code
_entity_poly.pdbx_strand_id
1 'polypeptide(L)'
;QMCIRDRDGLQAHDTAVETALAETDKATYQAMEALVHNLNTMHSRGGNQVVFSSINYGTDTSAEGRLVIEELLKATIEGLGTRGEVPVFPIQIFKVKDGVSYSEKDFEKAMKAENIEDAMRGTYEAPNFDLLLRACQTTSKALFPNFMFLDTPFNKNEKWKADDPKRYIYELATMGCRTRVFENVAGEKSSLGRGNLSFTTLNMPRLAIEARIKAENLIEDERNTAAIEQKAKEIFIESVHSMAALVADQLYERYQYQRTALAR
;
A
#
# COMPACT_ATOMS: atom_id res chain seq x y z
N GLN A 1 46.16 -17.84 -33.16
CA GLN A 1 46.35 -16.53 -32.54
C GLN A 1 45.00 -15.70 -32.51
N MET A 2 44.10 -15.89 -33.49
CA MET A 2 42.81 -15.20 -33.52
C MET A 2 41.84 -15.68 -32.41
N CYS A 3 41.80 -16.99 -32.12
CA CYS A 3 40.91 -17.58 -31.08
C CYS A 3 41.26 -17.19 -29.62
N ILE A 4 42.50 -16.74 -29.35
CA ILE A 4 42.88 -16.33 -27.98
C ILE A 4 42.41 -14.90 -27.70
N ARG A 5 42.57 -13.97 -28.68
CA ARG A 5 42.08 -12.61 -28.56
C ARG A 5 40.55 -12.53 -28.40
N ASP A 6 39.82 -13.37 -29.11
CA ASP A 6 38.34 -13.41 -28.97
C ASP A 6 37.91 -13.95 -27.61
N ARG A 7 38.64 -14.90 -27.03
CA ARG A 7 38.36 -15.43 -25.69
C ARG A 7 38.61 -14.42 -24.58
N ASP A 8 39.74 -13.69 -24.66
CA ASP A 8 40.10 -12.67 -23.68
C ASP A 8 39.14 -11.47 -23.78
N GLY A 9 38.67 -11.10 -24.97
CA GLY A 9 37.67 -10.08 -25.19
C GLY A 9 36.30 -10.46 -24.63
N LEU A 10 35.84 -11.70 -24.83
CA LEU A 10 34.58 -12.22 -24.24
C LEU A 10 34.66 -12.29 -22.72
N GLN A 11 35.77 -12.79 -22.17
CA GLN A 11 35.95 -12.87 -20.72
C GLN A 11 35.99 -11.46 -20.07
N ALA A 12 36.62 -10.47 -20.72
CA ALA A 12 36.62 -9.10 -20.24
C ALA A 12 35.23 -8.47 -20.31
N HIS A 13 34.44 -8.77 -21.35
CA HIS A 13 33.05 -8.34 -21.46
C HIS A 13 32.18 -8.95 -20.38
N ASP A 14 32.27 -10.24 -20.14
CA ASP A 14 31.47 -10.94 -19.12
C ASP A 14 31.80 -10.40 -17.73
N THR A 15 33.07 -10.18 -17.41
CA THR A 15 33.48 -9.56 -16.14
C THR A 15 32.96 -8.12 -16.00
N ALA A 16 32.94 -7.36 -17.07
CA ALA A 16 32.39 -5.99 -17.05
C ALA A 16 30.88 -6.01 -16.79
N VAL A 17 30.15 -6.94 -17.41
CA VAL A 17 28.70 -7.10 -17.20
C VAL A 17 28.40 -7.55 -15.76
N GLU A 18 29.12 -8.53 -15.24
CA GLU A 18 28.98 -8.98 -13.86
C GLU A 18 29.23 -7.85 -12.85
N THR A 19 30.30 -7.07 -13.09
CA THR A 19 30.63 -5.91 -12.25
C THR A 19 29.53 -4.86 -12.30
N ALA A 20 29.03 -4.52 -13.50
CA ALA A 20 27.95 -3.53 -13.67
C ALA A 20 26.65 -4.00 -12.98
N LEU A 21 26.32 -5.28 -13.06
CA LEU A 21 25.15 -5.83 -12.37
C LEU A 21 25.32 -5.76 -10.85
N ALA A 22 26.47 -6.12 -10.31
CA ALA A 22 26.74 -6.05 -8.87
C ALA A 22 26.74 -4.59 -8.35
N GLU A 23 27.26 -3.63 -9.13
CA GLU A 23 27.20 -2.22 -8.78
C GLU A 23 25.78 -1.69 -8.83
N THR A 24 24.98 -2.11 -9.81
CA THR A 24 23.56 -1.73 -9.93
C THR A 24 22.74 -2.27 -8.75
N ASP A 25 22.93 -3.52 -8.41
CA ASP A 25 22.28 -4.18 -7.26
C ASP A 25 22.59 -3.42 -5.96
N LYS A 26 23.87 -3.18 -5.70
CA LYS A 26 24.31 -2.41 -4.53
C LYS A 26 23.75 -1.00 -4.51
N ALA A 27 23.75 -0.29 -5.62
CA ALA A 27 23.22 1.08 -5.70
C ALA A 27 21.70 1.11 -5.49
N THR A 28 20.98 0.11 -6.00
CA THR A 28 19.53 -0.04 -5.81
C THR A 28 19.21 -0.34 -4.33
N TYR A 29 19.96 -1.26 -3.71
CA TYR A 29 19.82 -1.53 -2.29
C TYR A 29 20.02 -0.28 -1.43
N GLN A 30 21.10 0.47 -1.66
CA GLN A 30 21.38 1.71 -0.93
C GLN A 30 20.30 2.77 -1.13
N ALA A 31 19.70 2.85 -2.32
CA ALA A 31 18.59 3.75 -2.58
C ALA A 31 17.32 3.33 -1.79
N MET A 32 17.04 2.03 -1.70
CA MET A 32 15.89 1.52 -0.94
C MET A 32 16.12 1.66 0.57
N GLU A 33 17.32 1.40 1.06
CA GLU A 33 17.70 1.66 2.46
C GLU A 33 17.52 3.14 2.81
N ALA A 34 18.02 4.06 1.96
CA ALA A 34 17.86 5.48 2.13
C ALA A 34 16.38 5.91 2.10
N LEU A 35 15.56 5.33 1.21
CA LEU A 35 14.12 5.58 1.16
C LEU A 35 13.45 5.21 2.49
N VAL A 36 13.67 4.00 2.95
CA VAL A 36 13.09 3.50 4.21
C VAL A 36 13.56 4.35 5.39
N HIS A 37 14.86 4.65 5.47
CA HIS A 37 15.43 5.49 6.53
C HIS A 37 14.82 6.90 6.52
N ASN A 38 14.80 7.57 5.38
CA ASN A 38 14.29 8.94 5.27
C ASN A 38 12.81 9.04 5.62
N LEU A 39 11.98 8.09 5.21
CA LEU A 39 10.54 8.09 5.54
C LEU A 39 10.25 7.87 7.03
N ASN A 40 11.20 7.33 7.79
CA ASN A 40 11.07 7.14 9.24
C ASN A 40 11.75 8.22 10.09
N THR A 41 12.67 8.99 9.52
CA THR A 41 13.47 9.98 10.26
C THR A 41 13.20 11.43 9.86
N MET A 42 12.74 11.67 8.62
CA MET A 42 12.44 13.03 8.17
C MET A 42 11.06 13.48 8.63
N HIS A 43 10.98 14.74 9.04
CA HIS A 43 9.72 15.34 9.46
C HIS A 43 9.09 16.13 8.31
N SER A 44 7.80 15.88 8.02
CA SER A 44 7.07 16.60 6.98
C SER A 44 6.60 17.99 7.39
N ARG A 45 6.55 18.25 8.70
CA ARG A 45 6.09 19.53 9.27
C ARG A 45 6.86 19.84 10.56
N GLY A 46 6.90 21.12 10.96
CA GLY A 46 7.28 21.50 12.31
C GLY A 46 6.39 20.80 13.33
N GLY A 47 6.97 20.20 14.38
CA GLY A 47 6.24 19.45 15.41
C GLY A 47 6.37 17.94 15.33
N ASN A 48 7.42 17.41 14.73
CA ASN A 48 7.80 15.98 14.74
C ASN A 48 6.80 15.02 14.05
N GLN A 49 6.17 15.46 12.96
CA GLN A 49 5.33 14.57 12.15
C GLN A 49 6.15 13.92 11.04
N VAL A 50 6.29 12.60 11.10
CA VAL A 50 6.87 11.80 10.00
C VAL A 50 5.98 11.82 8.76
N VAL A 51 6.58 11.56 7.61
CA VAL A 51 5.86 11.48 6.33
C VAL A 51 5.01 10.23 6.30
N PHE A 52 3.69 10.36 6.42
CA PHE A 52 2.77 9.25 6.26
C PHE A 52 2.71 8.84 4.79
N SER A 53 3.40 7.77 4.46
CA SER A 53 3.59 7.29 3.08
C SER A 53 3.18 5.84 2.94
N SER A 54 2.76 5.46 1.73
CA SER A 54 2.51 4.07 1.36
C SER A 54 2.96 3.80 -0.06
N ILE A 55 3.37 2.56 -0.31
CA ILE A 55 3.77 2.08 -1.63
C ILE A 55 3.05 0.78 -1.95
N ASN A 56 2.69 0.62 -3.23
CA ASN A 56 2.01 -0.56 -3.74
C ASN A 56 2.88 -1.17 -4.85
N TYR A 57 3.19 -2.45 -4.75
CA TYR A 57 4.08 -3.16 -5.69
C TYR A 57 3.74 -4.65 -5.74
N GLY A 58 4.45 -5.45 -6.52
CA GLY A 58 4.31 -6.90 -6.59
C GLY A 58 3.89 -7.43 -7.96
N THR A 59 3.38 -6.59 -8.86
CA THR A 59 2.90 -7.01 -10.19
C THR A 59 3.84 -6.64 -11.35
N ASP A 60 4.87 -5.87 -11.11
CA ASP A 60 5.89 -5.59 -12.12
C ASP A 60 6.80 -6.81 -12.34
N THR A 61 6.87 -7.25 -13.60
CA THR A 61 7.65 -8.42 -14.03
C THR A 61 8.89 -8.05 -14.85
N SER A 62 9.17 -6.76 -15.02
CA SER A 62 10.43 -6.29 -15.62
C SER A 62 11.62 -6.61 -14.72
N ALA A 63 12.81 -6.78 -15.29
CA ALA A 63 14.01 -7.05 -14.50
C ALA A 63 14.29 -5.93 -13.50
N GLU A 64 14.12 -4.68 -13.93
CA GLU A 64 14.32 -3.48 -13.13
C GLU A 64 13.31 -3.38 -11.98
N GLY A 65 12.01 -3.59 -12.28
CA GLY A 65 10.95 -3.55 -11.28
C GLY A 65 11.11 -4.66 -10.22
N ARG A 66 11.48 -5.86 -10.66
CA ARG A 66 11.78 -6.98 -9.76
C ARG A 66 12.96 -6.69 -8.83
N LEU A 67 14.05 -6.11 -9.38
CA LEU A 67 15.22 -5.70 -8.60
C LEU A 67 14.82 -4.68 -7.51
N VAL A 68 14.06 -3.64 -7.87
CA VAL A 68 13.59 -2.63 -6.91
C VAL A 68 12.74 -3.26 -5.80
N ILE A 69 11.84 -4.18 -6.15
CA ILE A 69 11.00 -4.89 -5.18
C ILE A 69 11.86 -5.73 -4.23
N GLU A 70 12.82 -6.48 -4.78
CA GLU A 70 13.69 -7.33 -3.98
C GLU A 70 14.52 -6.51 -3.00
N GLU A 71 15.16 -5.44 -3.46
CA GLU A 71 16.02 -4.60 -2.62
C GLU A 71 15.22 -3.81 -1.57
N LEU A 72 13.99 -3.40 -1.88
CA LEU A 72 13.10 -2.81 -0.89
C LEU A 72 12.74 -3.81 0.23
N LEU A 73 12.44 -5.06 -0.13
CA LEU A 73 12.15 -6.11 0.85
C LEU A 73 13.37 -6.43 1.70
N LYS A 74 14.58 -6.47 1.13
CA LYS A 74 15.84 -6.63 1.87
C LYS A 74 16.07 -5.49 2.85
N ALA A 75 15.98 -4.23 2.39
CA ALA A 75 16.13 -3.06 3.24
C ALA A 75 15.11 -3.02 4.40
N THR A 76 13.88 -3.50 4.14
CA THR A 76 12.82 -3.56 5.15
C THR A 76 13.13 -4.61 6.23
N ILE A 77 13.64 -5.78 5.86
CA ILE A 77 13.93 -6.88 6.79
C ILE A 77 15.19 -6.62 7.61
N GLU A 78 16.16 -5.88 7.06
CA GLU A 78 17.37 -5.47 7.76
C GLU A 78 17.06 -4.34 8.77
N GLY A 79 16.06 -3.52 8.49
CA GLY A 79 15.53 -2.52 9.41
C GLY A 79 16.37 -1.25 9.51
N LEU A 80 16.09 -0.44 10.54
CA LEU A 80 16.69 0.88 10.74
C LEU A 80 17.86 0.84 11.72
N GLY A 81 18.93 1.53 11.34
CA GLY A 81 20.10 1.72 12.17
C GLY A 81 20.82 0.43 12.55
N THR A 82 21.77 0.54 13.46
CA THR A 82 22.64 -0.59 13.88
C THR A 82 21.93 -1.71 14.64
N ARG A 83 20.71 -1.44 15.14
CA ARG A 83 19.90 -2.41 15.89
C ARG A 83 18.87 -3.12 15.04
N GLY A 84 18.72 -2.74 13.76
CA GLY A 84 17.73 -3.33 12.86
C GLY A 84 16.30 -3.09 13.34
N GLU A 85 15.98 -1.86 13.77
CA GLU A 85 14.62 -1.54 14.24
C GLU A 85 13.62 -1.61 13.09
N VAL A 86 12.44 -2.19 13.36
CA VAL A 86 11.41 -2.35 12.33
C VAL A 86 10.91 -1.00 11.84
N PRO A 87 10.98 -0.71 10.52
CA PRO A 87 10.51 0.54 9.97
C PRO A 87 8.97 0.61 10.02
N VAL A 88 8.43 1.80 10.32
CA VAL A 88 6.98 2.05 10.31
C VAL A 88 6.51 2.49 8.93
N PHE A 89 7.36 3.23 8.21
CA PHE A 89 7.08 3.76 6.87
C PHE A 89 8.12 3.33 5.85
N PRO A 90 7.76 3.24 4.58
CA PRO A 90 6.40 3.37 4.03
C PRO A 90 5.53 2.19 4.44
N ILE A 91 4.22 2.39 4.53
CA ILE A 91 3.28 1.27 4.60
C ILE A 91 3.35 0.53 3.26
N GLN A 92 3.71 -0.74 3.29
CA GLN A 92 3.98 -1.53 2.11
C GLN A 92 2.83 -2.47 1.81
N ILE A 93 2.40 -2.48 0.55
CA ILE A 93 1.32 -3.33 0.05
C ILE A 93 1.84 -4.16 -1.12
N PHE A 94 2.00 -5.45 -0.89
CA PHE A 94 2.34 -6.41 -1.93
C PHE A 94 1.06 -6.89 -2.62
N LYS A 95 0.93 -6.61 -3.91
CA LYS A 95 -0.20 -7.04 -4.73
C LYS A 95 0.01 -8.47 -5.19
N VAL A 96 -0.93 -9.33 -4.87
CA VAL A 96 -0.93 -10.74 -5.23
C VAL A 96 -1.89 -10.98 -6.39
N LYS A 97 -1.38 -11.56 -7.48
CA LYS A 97 -2.12 -11.79 -8.72
C LYS A 97 -1.79 -13.17 -9.27
N ASP A 98 -2.82 -13.95 -9.59
CA ASP A 98 -2.68 -15.25 -10.24
C ASP A 98 -1.97 -15.12 -11.60
N GLY A 99 -1.08 -16.05 -11.90
CA GLY A 99 -0.22 -16.03 -13.09
C GLY A 99 0.92 -15.00 -13.06
N VAL A 100 0.99 -14.12 -12.05
CA VAL A 100 2.06 -13.14 -11.87
C VAL A 100 2.85 -13.41 -10.59
N SER A 101 2.17 -13.45 -9.46
CA SER A 101 2.80 -13.67 -8.15
C SER A 101 2.73 -15.12 -7.70
N TYR A 102 1.80 -15.91 -8.23
CA TYR A 102 1.66 -17.32 -7.90
C TYR A 102 0.92 -18.12 -8.98
N SER A 103 1.09 -19.41 -8.97
CA SER A 103 0.19 -20.42 -9.51
C SER A 103 0.00 -21.55 -8.49
N GLU A 104 -1.02 -22.38 -8.64
CA GLU A 104 -1.24 -23.51 -7.75
C GLU A 104 -0.05 -24.48 -7.75
N LYS A 105 0.50 -24.74 -8.94
CA LYS A 105 1.70 -25.61 -9.11
C LYS A 105 2.96 -25.05 -8.45
N ASP A 106 3.10 -23.73 -8.40
CA ASP A 106 4.25 -23.08 -7.78
C ASP A 106 4.27 -23.33 -6.27
N PHE A 107 3.11 -23.25 -5.62
CA PHE A 107 2.99 -23.61 -4.20
C PHE A 107 3.33 -25.07 -3.94
N GLU A 108 2.81 -25.98 -4.75
CA GLU A 108 3.14 -27.41 -4.60
C GLU A 108 4.64 -27.69 -4.76
N LYS A 109 5.30 -26.94 -5.66
CA LYS A 109 6.74 -27.03 -5.88
C LYS A 109 7.53 -26.44 -4.72
N ALA A 110 7.16 -25.27 -4.24
CA ALA A 110 7.83 -24.59 -3.14
C ALA A 110 7.74 -25.38 -1.83
N MET A 111 6.63 -26.07 -1.58
CA MET A 111 6.46 -26.92 -0.39
C MET A 111 7.38 -28.15 -0.35
N LYS A 112 8.05 -28.49 -1.45
CA LYS A 112 9.06 -29.58 -1.49
C LYS A 112 10.46 -29.09 -1.18
N ALA A 113 10.69 -27.79 -1.08
CA ALA A 113 11.98 -27.22 -0.69
C ALA A 113 12.26 -27.46 0.80
N GLU A 114 13.52 -27.60 1.17
CA GLU A 114 13.93 -27.83 2.55
C GLU A 114 13.71 -26.58 3.45
N ASN A 115 13.86 -25.41 2.86
CA ASN A 115 13.70 -24.13 3.56
C ASN A 115 13.24 -23.03 2.58
N ILE A 116 12.96 -21.85 3.10
CA ILE A 116 12.45 -20.72 2.31
C ILE A 116 13.49 -20.16 1.33
N GLU A 117 14.78 -20.20 1.67
CA GLU A 117 15.88 -19.75 0.80
C GLU A 117 16.00 -20.64 -0.44
N ASP A 118 15.87 -21.95 -0.26
CA ASP A 118 15.88 -22.90 -1.36
C ASP A 118 14.63 -22.77 -2.22
N ALA A 119 13.49 -22.55 -1.60
CA ALA A 119 12.26 -22.22 -2.33
C ALA A 119 12.44 -20.98 -3.20
N MET A 120 12.99 -19.88 -2.67
CA MET A 120 13.21 -18.64 -3.43
C MET A 120 14.15 -18.77 -4.63
N ARG A 121 15.06 -19.75 -4.62
CA ARG A 121 15.96 -20.06 -5.76
C ARG A 121 15.31 -20.94 -6.81
N GLY A 122 14.11 -21.42 -6.57
CA GLY A 122 13.38 -22.27 -7.51
C GLY A 122 12.98 -21.54 -8.78
N THR A 123 12.74 -22.29 -9.85
CA THR A 123 12.17 -21.78 -11.10
C THR A 123 10.66 -22.03 -11.08
N TYR A 124 9.86 -21.00 -11.29
CA TYR A 124 8.42 -21.04 -11.15
C TYR A 124 7.70 -20.62 -12.44
N GLU A 125 6.42 -21.00 -12.58
CA GLU A 125 5.59 -20.57 -13.70
C GLU A 125 5.23 -19.08 -13.56
N ALA A 126 4.89 -18.64 -12.36
CA ALA A 126 4.61 -17.23 -12.07
C ALA A 126 5.93 -16.46 -11.88
N PRO A 127 6.19 -15.40 -12.66
CA PRO A 127 7.47 -14.71 -12.71
C PRO A 127 7.87 -14.04 -11.39
N ASN A 128 6.92 -13.73 -10.51
CA ASN A 128 7.17 -13.05 -9.23
C ASN A 128 6.86 -13.93 -8.02
N PHE A 129 6.88 -15.26 -8.16
CA PHE A 129 6.60 -16.15 -7.05
C PHE A 129 7.72 -16.12 -6.00
N ASP A 130 8.97 -16.06 -6.41
CA ASP A 130 10.13 -15.87 -5.54
C ASP A 130 10.03 -14.57 -4.73
N LEU A 131 9.57 -13.47 -5.34
CA LEU A 131 9.31 -12.20 -4.66
C LEU A 131 8.15 -12.31 -3.66
N LEU A 132 7.12 -13.11 -3.96
CA LEU A 132 6.04 -13.39 -3.00
C LEU A 132 6.58 -14.13 -1.78
N LEU A 133 7.46 -15.16 -1.97
CA LEU A 133 8.10 -15.87 -0.88
C LEU A 133 8.97 -14.94 -0.03
N ARG A 134 9.75 -14.05 -0.69
CA ARG A 134 10.53 -13.00 -0.02
C ARG A 134 9.64 -12.06 0.78
N ALA A 135 8.52 -11.61 0.21
CA ALA A 135 7.55 -10.76 0.90
C ALA A 135 6.96 -11.46 2.14
N CYS A 136 6.64 -12.74 2.06
CA CYS A 136 6.17 -13.54 3.21
C CYS A 136 7.26 -13.63 4.30
N GLN A 137 8.51 -13.88 3.93
CA GLN A 137 9.63 -13.88 4.85
C GLN A 137 9.80 -12.52 5.53
N THR A 138 9.75 -11.44 4.77
CA THR A 138 9.88 -10.07 5.30
C THR A 138 8.74 -9.76 6.27
N THR A 139 7.50 -10.07 5.91
CA THR A 139 6.33 -9.85 6.78
C THR A 139 6.45 -10.60 8.11
N SER A 140 7.01 -11.80 8.09
CA SER A 140 7.17 -12.60 9.31
C SER A 140 8.12 -11.96 10.34
N LYS A 141 9.03 -11.09 9.90
CA LYS A 141 10.00 -10.40 10.75
C LYS A 141 9.65 -8.93 10.99
N ALA A 142 9.22 -8.21 9.94
CA ALA A 142 9.04 -6.76 9.95
C ALA A 142 7.57 -6.31 9.93
N LEU A 143 6.59 -7.23 9.97
CA LEU A 143 5.14 -6.96 9.87
C LEU A 143 4.68 -6.32 8.55
N PHE A 144 5.58 -6.03 7.63
CA PHE A 144 5.36 -5.55 6.28
C PHE A 144 6.06 -6.47 5.27
N PRO A 145 5.56 -6.53 4.02
CA PRO A 145 4.37 -5.87 3.47
C PRO A 145 3.05 -6.50 3.92
N ASN A 146 1.95 -5.73 3.84
CA ASN A 146 0.61 -6.30 3.82
C ASN A 146 0.30 -6.84 2.41
N PHE A 147 -0.62 -7.81 2.30
CA PHE A 147 -0.95 -8.42 1.03
C PHE A 147 -2.32 -7.98 0.53
N MET A 148 -2.39 -7.70 -0.79
CA MET A 148 -3.62 -7.34 -1.47
C MET A 148 -3.89 -8.32 -2.61
N PHE A 149 -4.98 -9.08 -2.51
CA PHE A 149 -5.37 -10.07 -3.49
C PHE A 149 -6.23 -9.43 -4.59
N LEU A 150 -5.67 -9.36 -5.81
CA LEU A 150 -6.31 -8.72 -6.95
C LEU A 150 -7.41 -9.58 -7.61
N ASP A 151 -7.40 -10.89 -7.36
CA ASP A 151 -8.33 -11.84 -7.98
C ASP A 151 -9.64 -12.05 -7.20
N THR A 152 -9.76 -11.47 -6.01
CA THR A 152 -11.01 -11.54 -5.28
C THR A 152 -12.14 -10.84 -6.05
N PRO A 153 -13.39 -11.32 -5.98
CA PRO A 153 -14.50 -10.81 -6.80
C PRO A 153 -14.70 -9.29 -6.72
N PHE A 154 -14.45 -8.71 -5.54
CA PHE A 154 -14.60 -7.27 -5.31
C PHE A 154 -13.36 -6.43 -5.67
N ASN A 155 -12.24 -7.06 -6.04
CA ASN A 155 -10.99 -6.40 -6.45
C ASN A 155 -10.69 -6.59 -7.93
N LYS A 156 -11.28 -7.61 -8.54
CA LYS A 156 -11.02 -7.96 -9.92
C LYS A 156 -11.48 -6.86 -10.87
N ASN A 157 -10.60 -6.49 -11.80
CA ASN A 157 -10.93 -5.60 -12.91
C ASN A 157 -10.86 -6.38 -14.23
N GLU A 158 -11.96 -6.42 -14.96
CA GLU A 158 -12.05 -7.15 -16.24
C GLU A 158 -11.19 -6.55 -17.35
N LYS A 159 -10.78 -5.29 -17.21
CA LYS A 159 -9.90 -4.63 -18.17
C LYS A 159 -8.43 -4.98 -17.96
N TRP A 160 -8.07 -5.57 -16.82
CA TRP A 160 -6.70 -5.98 -16.55
C TRP A 160 -6.30 -7.14 -17.46
N LYS A 161 -5.20 -7.01 -18.19
CA LYS A 161 -4.61 -8.05 -19.03
C LYS A 161 -3.12 -8.14 -18.77
N ALA A 162 -2.58 -9.34 -18.72
CA ALA A 162 -1.18 -9.59 -18.38
C ALA A 162 -0.19 -8.99 -19.42
N ASP A 163 -0.60 -8.92 -20.66
CA ASP A 163 0.18 -8.39 -21.80
C ASP A 163 0.01 -6.88 -22.03
N ASP A 164 -0.89 -6.21 -21.30
CA ASP A 164 -1.06 -4.77 -21.42
C ASP A 164 0.03 -4.05 -20.60
N PRO A 165 0.93 -3.25 -21.26
CA PRO A 165 1.95 -2.48 -20.54
C PRO A 165 1.38 -1.42 -19.60
N LYS A 166 0.10 -1.06 -19.76
CA LYS A 166 -0.62 -0.13 -18.89
C LYS A 166 -1.54 -0.82 -17.89
N ARG A 167 -1.42 -2.13 -17.69
CA ARG A 167 -2.26 -2.90 -16.77
C ARG A 167 -2.32 -2.34 -15.35
N TYR A 168 -1.25 -1.67 -14.91
CA TYR A 168 -1.18 -1.04 -13.58
C TYR A 168 -2.27 0.00 -13.32
N ILE A 169 -2.85 0.61 -14.38
CA ILE A 169 -3.96 1.57 -14.28
C ILE A 169 -5.23 0.89 -13.75
N TYR A 170 -5.38 -0.38 -14.07
CA TYR A 170 -6.57 -1.19 -13.73
C TYR A 170 -6.39 -2.00 -12.45
N GLU A 171 -5.27 -1.86 -11.80
CA GLU A 171 -5.01 -2.53 -10.52
C GLU A 171 -5.55 -1.72 -9.36
N LEU A 172 -6.18 -2.43 -8.42
CA LEU A 172 -6.49 -1.86 -7.13
C LEU A 172 -5.21 -1.37 -6.45
N ALA A 173 -5.30 -0.22 -5.80
CA ALA A 173 -4.25 0.30 -4.93
C ALA A 173 -4.83 0.69 -3.57
N THR A 174 -3.97 0.87 -2.57
CA THR A 174 -4.35 1.53 -1.33
C THR A 174 -3.64 2.85 -1.16
N MET A 175 -4.33 3.82 -0.58
CA MET A 175 -3.70 4.99 0.01
C MET A 175 -3.58 4.76 1.52
N GLY A 176 -2.37 4.92 2.06
CA GLY A 176 -2.09 4.53 3.43
C GLY A 176 -2.25 3.02 3.62
N CYS A 177 -2.75 2.60 4.78
CA CYS A 177 -2.80 1.18 5.14
C CYS A 177 -4.01 0.43 4.58
N ARG A 178 -5.16 1.10 4.33
CA ARG A 178 -6.43 0.42 4.03
C ARG A 178 -7.40 1.19 3.14
N THR A 179 -7.14 2.45 2.80
CA THR A 179 -8.03 3.21 1.92
C THR A 179 -7.93 2.66 0.50
N ARG A 180 -8.95 1.93 0.12
CA ARG A 180 -9.03 1.26 -1.17
C ARG A 180 -9.27 2.26 -2.28
N VAL A 181 -8.41 2.26 -3.29
CA VAL A 181 -8.50 3.10 -4.48
C VAL A 181 -8.69 2.18 -5.68
N PHE A 182 -9.85 2.26 -6.29
CA PHE A 182 -10.21 1.39 -7.40
C PHE A 182 -10.81 2.24 -8.53
N GLU A 183 -12.06 2.00 -8.92
CA GLU A 183 -12.71 2.74 -9.98
C GLU A 183 -13.17 4.13 -9.54
N ASN A 184 -13.20 5.07 -10.48
CA ASN A 184 -13.81 6.38 -10.28
C ASN A 184 -15.29 6.33 -10.67
N VAL A 185 -16.16 6.84 -9.82
CA VAL A 185 -17.61 6.92 -10.10
C VAL A 185 -17.93 8.08 -11.06
N ALA A 186 -17.17 9.16 -10.98
CA ALA A 186 -17.46 10.42 -11.69
C ALA A 186 -16.43 10.80 -12.78
N GLY A 187 -15.55 9.89 -13.18
CA GLY A 187 -14.50 10.15 -14.17
C GLY A 187 -13.95 8.89 -14.80
N GLU A 188 -12.71 8.94 -15.30
CA GLU A 188 -12.04 7.79 -15.85
C GLU A 188 -11.86 6.70 -14.79
N LYS A 189 -12.19 5.46 -15.16
CA LYS A 189 -12.08 4.28 -14.28
C LYS A 189 -10.62 3.85 -14.13
N SER A 190 -9.90 4.55 -13.28
CA SER A 190 -8.48 4.35 -13.01
C SER A 190 -8.19 4.51 -11.52
N SER A 191 -7.19 3.79 -11.02
CA SER A 191 -6.65 3.97 -9.67
C SER A 191 -5.64 5.13 -9.58
N LEU A 192 -5.23 5.72 -10.69
CA LEU A 192 -4.24 6.80 -10.74
C LEU A 192 -4.87 8.17 -10.45
N GLY A 193 -4.02 9.11 -10.04
CA GLY A 193 -4.40 10.51 -9.84
C GLY A 193 -5.39 10.73 -8.70
N ARG A 194 -5.41 9.83 -7.71
CA ARG A 194 -6.28 9.92 -6.52
C ARG A 194 -5.56 10.58 -5.37
N GLY A 195 -6.33 11.25 -4.53
CA GLY A 195 -5.82 11.88 -3.32
C GLY A 195 -6.93 12.27 -2.36
N ASN A 196 -6.60 12.38 -1.07
CA ASN A 196 -7.46 12.97 -0.08
C ASN A 196 -7.23 14.48 -0.06
N LEU A 197 -8.21 15.25 -0.52
CA LEU A 197 -8.11 16.71 -0.56
C LEU A 197 -8.35 17.34 0.80
N SER A 198 -9.30 16.79 1.57
CA SER A 198 -9.70 17.28 2.88
C SER A 198 -10.44 16.18 3.65
N PHE A 199 -10.47 16.30 4.96
CA PHE A 199 -11.25 15.42 5.83
C PHE A 199 -11.83 16.19 7.01
N THR A 200 -12.92 15.67 7.56
CA THR A 200 -13.53 16.14 8.81
C THR A 200 -13.97 14.94 9.62
N THR A 201 -13.74 14.98 10.92
CA THR A 201 -14.14 13.92 11.85
C THR A 201 -15.36 14.36 12.65
N LEU A 202 -16.38 13.51 12.71
CA LEU A 202 -17.54 13.69 13.60
C LEU A 202 -17.30 12.94 14.90
N ASN A 203 -17.51 13.63 16.02
CA ASN A 203 -17.45 13.02 17.34
C ASN A 203 -18.78 12.32 17.66
N MET A 204 -18.96 11.10 17.15
CA MET A 204 -20.18 10.31 17.32
C MET A 204 -20.54 10.06 18.79
N PRO A 205 -19.59 9.71 19.70
CA PRO A 205 -19.90 9.57 21.13
C PRO A 205 -20.51 10.84 21.73
N ARG A 206 -19.99 12.00 21.40
CA ARG A 206 -20.54 13.29 21.87
C ARG A 206 -21.98 13.50 21.39
N LEU A 207 -22.23 13.27 20.09
CA LEU A 207 -23.59 13.39 19.53
C LEU A 207 -24.59 12.45 20.22
N ALA A 208 -24.16 11.22 20.53
CA ALA A 208 -24.99 10.26 21.25
C ALA A 208 -25.31 10.69 22.70
N ILE A 209 -24.33 11.23 23.41
CA ILE A 209 -24.52 11.75 24.78
C ILE A 209 -25.46 12.95 24.76
N GLU A 210 -25.24 13.90 23.85
CA GLU A 210 -26.11 15.08 23.72
C GLU A 210 -27.54 14.70 23.32
N ALA A 211 -27.70 13.71 22.46
CA ALA A 211 -29.02 13.18 22.08
C ALA A 211 -29.73 12.53 23.28
N ARG A 212 -29.02 11.79 24.11
CA ARG A 212 -29.55 11.19 25.32
C ARG A 212 -30.01 12.25 26.32
N ILE A 213 -29.19 13.25 26.60
CA ILE A 213 -29.53 14.36 27.51
C ILE A 213 -30.78 15.11 27.02
N LYS A 214 -30.85 15.38 25.69
CA LYS A 214 -32.02 16.03 25.08
C LYS A 214 -33.29 15.17 25.23
N ALA A 215 -33.19 13.86 25.03
CA ALA A 215 -34.32 12.94 25.18
C ALA A 215 -34.83 12.89 26.61
N GLU A 216 -33.95 12.85 27.61
CA GLU A 216 -34.29 12.88 29.03
C GLU A 216 -35.02 14.19 29.40
N ASN A 217 -34.63 15.32 28.86
CA ASN A 217 -35.28 16.61 29.07
C ASN A 217 -36.65 16.74 28.37
N LEU A 218 -36.92 15.91 27.35
CA LEU A 218 -38.19 15.94 26.60
C LEU A 218 -39.24 14.94 27.11
N ILE A 219 -38.84 13.94 27.85
CA ILE A 219 -39.72 12.89 28.39
C ILE A 219 -39.96 13.16 29.87
N GLU A 220 -41.18 13.55 30.23
CA GLU A 220 -41.54 13.91 31.59
C GLU A 220 -41.44 12.72 32.58
N ASP A 221 -41.70 11.51 32.09
CA ASP A 221 -41.56 10.27 32.92
C ASP A 221 -40.13 9.73 32.81
N GLU A 222 -39.27 10.14 33.72
CA GLU A 222 -37.88 9.68 33.85
C GLU A 222 -37.72 8.16 34.01
N ARG A 223 -38.77 7.45 34.39
CA ARG A 223 -38.75 5.99 34.55
C ARG A 223 -39.04 5.27 33.25
N ASN A 224 -39.55 5.96 32.25
CA ASN A 224 -39.81 5.36 30.93
C ASN A 224 -38.53 5.29 30.08
N THR A 225 -37.61 4.43 30.50
CA THR A 225 -36.32 4.21 29.87
C THR A 225 -36.45 3.87 28.38
N ALA A 226 -37.44 3.08 27.98
CA ALA A 226 -37.67 2.68 26.61
C ALA A 226 -38.06 3.86 25.71
N ALA A 227 -38.93 4.76 26.20
CA ALA A 227 -39.29 5.98 25.45
C ALA A 227 -38.10 6.93 25.32
N ILE A 228 -37.30 7.10 26.37
CA ILE A 228 -36.09 7.90 26.36
C ILE A 228 -35.08 7.34 25.35
N GLU A 229 -34.84 6.04 25.32
CA GLU A 229 -33.93 5.40 24.37
C GLU A 229 -34.39 5.57 22.92
N GLN A 230 -35.68 5.38 22.67
CA GLN A 230 -36.21 5.56 21.33
C GLN A 230 -36.06 7.02 20.88
N LYS A 231 -36.42 7.97 21.77
CA LYS A 231 -36.27 9.40 21.47
C LYS A 231 -34.81 9.82 21.27
N ALA A 232 -33.89 9.29 22.06
CA ALA A 232 -32.47 9.51 21.93
C ALA A 232 -31.93 9.02 20.56
N LYS A 233 -32.37 7.85 20.10
CA LYS A 233 -32.02 7.32 18.78
C LYS A 233 -32.50 8.24 17.64
N GLU A 234 -33.74 8.72 17.73
CA GLU A 234 -34.28 9.65 16.74
C GLU A 234 -33.46 10.95 16.67
N ILE A 235 -33.20 11.58 17.82
CA ILE A 235 -32.42 12.81 17.92
C ILE A 235 -30.98 12.58 17.44
N PHE A 236 -30.37 11.42 17.78
CA PHE A 236 -29.03 11.08 17.33
C PHE A 236 -28.95 10.96 15.81
N ILE A 237 -29.86 10.22 15.17
CA ILE A 237 -29.90 10.05 13.72
C ILE A 237 -30.10 11.40 13.02
N GLU A 238 -31.00 12.23 13.49
CA GLU A 238 -31.24 13.58 12.95
C GLU A 238 -29.99 14.47 13.07
N SER A 239 -29.34 14.42 14.25
CA SER A 239 -28.10 15.15 14.49
C SER A 239 -26.96 14.69 13.58
N VAL A 240 -26.82 13.38 13.34
CA VAL A 240 -25.82 12.82 12.42
C VAL A 240 -26.11 13.30 10.99
N HIS A 241 -27.35 13.25 10.52
CA HIS A 241 -27.72 13.72 9.18
C HIS A 241 -27.42 15.22 9.00
N SER A 242 -27.81 16.02 9.99
CA SER A 242 -27.57 17.48 9.96
C SER A 242 -26.08 17.80 9.95
N MET A 243 -25.29 17.14 10.80
CA MET A 243 -23.84 17.34 10.83
C MET A 243 -23.15 16.81 9.57
N ALA A 244 -23.62 15.71 9.00
CA ALA A 244 -23.08 15.19 7.73
C ALA A 244 -23.32 16.15 6.57
N ALA A 245 -24.49 16.77 6.48
CA ALA A 245 -24.79 17.78 5.48
C ALA A 245 -23.87 19.00 5.65
N LEU A 246 -23.73 19.52 6.87
CA LEU A 246 -22.82 20.63 7.16
C LEU A 246 -21.37 20.31 6.78
N VAL A 247 -20.90 19.10 7.09
CA VAL A 247 -19.55 18.64 6.75
C VAL A 247 -19.37 18.54 5.23
N ALA A 248 -20.38 18.03 4.51
CA ALA A 248 -20.32 17.96 3.05
C ALA A 248 -20.17 19.35 2.42
N ASP A 249 -20.95 20.31 2.89
CA ASP A 249 -20.88 21.71 2.42
C ASP A 249 -19.51 22.33 2.71
N GLN A 250 -18.98 22.16 3.91
CA GLN A 250 -17.66 22.66 4.30
C GLN A 250 -16.52 22.02 3.49
N LEU A 251 -16.58 20.71 3.24
CA LEU A 251 -15.59 20.01 2.41
C LEU A 251 -15.67 20.49 0.96
N TYR A 252 -16.87 20.73 0.43
CA TYR A 252 -17.05 21.27 -0.91
C TYR A 252 -16.54 22.70 -1.03
N GLU A 253 -16.79 23.56 -0.05
CA GLU A 253 -16.25 24.92 0.00
C GLU A 253 -14.71 24.93 0.03
N ARG A 254 -14.10 24.08 0.87
CA ARG A 254 -12.65 23.90 0.89
C ARG A 254 -12.10 23.44 -0.46
N TYR A 255 -12.77 22.50 -1.11
CA TYR A 255 -12.39 22.04 -2.44
C TYR A 255 -12.43 23.19 -3.46
N GLN A 256 -13.49 23.99 -3.48
CA GLN A 256 -13.60 25.14 -4.38
C GLN A 256 -12.47 26.16 -4.13
N TYR A 257 -12.17 26.46 -2.88
CA TYR A 257 -11.06 27.33 -2.52
C TYR A 257 -9.71 26.77 -3.01
N GLN A 258 -9.41 25.51 -2.73
CA GLN A 258 -8.17 24.87 -3.14
C GLN A 258 -8.02 24.81 -4.67
N ARG A 259 -9.12 24.57 -5.39
CA ARG A 259 -9.13 24.52 -6.85
C ARG A 259 -8.79 25.87 -7.47
N THR A 260 -9.19 26.98 -6.86
CA THR A 260 -8.98 28.34 -7.35
C THR A 260 -7.73 29.01 -6.78
N ALA A 261 -7.19 28.49 -5.69
CA ALA A 261 -5.97 29.02 -5.09
C ALA A 261 -4.76 28.78 -6.01
N LEU A 262 -4.02 29.84 -6.29
CA LEU A 262 -2.76 29.73 -7.02
C LEU A 262 -1.73 28.98 -6.16
N ALA A 263 -1.02 28.04 -6.75
CA ALA A 263 0.16 27.45 -6.13
C ALA A 263 1.21 28.55 -5.92
N ARG A 264 1.61 28.76 -4.66
CA ARG A 264 2.67 29.70 -4.30
C ARG A 264 3.96 28.97 -4.14
#